data_0424e49f60421020f40901bc193eb316
#
_entry.id   0424e49f60421020f40901bc193eb316
#
_cell.length_a   1.000
_cell.length_b   1.000
_cell.length_c   1.000
_cell.angle_alpha   90.00
_cell.angle_beta   90.00
_cell.angle_gamma   90.00
#
_symmetry.space_group_name_H-M   'P 1'
#
loop_
_entity.id
_entity.type
_entity.pdbx_description
1 polymer ?
#
loop_
_entity_poly.entity_id
_entity_poly.type
_entity_poly.pdbx_seq_one_letter_code
_entity_poly.pdbx_strand_id
1 'polypeptide(L)'
;MNRYKQVLNFEPVDRLPITYSYPVSPDARWQPFPNRYIYQNPAVMFYNELVSAWDLHITDRALILDDLPVTIRPNWGTVTVASLLGIPPEQRDDQTPWIRRRDENITLEDIGSLDVDIREYRWIQNILETYEYYHEVVAAYPKFGEMVTITLPDLQGPFDTLEQIMGEQLFIDMVLEPERVKESLLKVARLQKECIDLFQPYCTEQIPGYSHQHGTMLKGNLLIRNDSVVMISPRMYEDIVAPGDIFLMKEVGGGAIHSCGKIDHATDVMFELEGIQSFDLGQSYLNDMDRIYRKAKEKKIPLIRVQPDREELISGSILERYPTGVTLTFRSQSRDDAIQVHEAYKRAVERRRKK
;
A
#
# COMPACT_ATOMS: atom_id res chain seq x y z
N MET A 1 5.08 17.64 -1.93
CA MET A 1 4.55 17.16 -3.20
C MET A 1 5.55 17.25 -4.37
N ASN A 2 6.18 18.39 -4.66
CA ASN A 2 7.15 18.50 -5.78
C ASN A 2 8.32 17.50 -5.67
N ARG A 3 8.88 17.29 -4.47
CA ARG A 3 9.98 16.33 -4.24
C ARG A 3 9.60 14.90 -4.59
N TYR A 4 8.41 14.45 -4.23
CA TYR A 4 7.91 13.13 -4.63
C TYR A 4 7.86 13.00 -6.16
N LYS A 5 7.22 13.95 -6.86
CA LYS A 5 7.14 13.91 -8.32
C LYS A 5 8.52 13.84 -8.99
N GLN A 6 9.46 14.69 -8.52
CA GLN A 6 10.83 14.68 -9.06
C GLN A 6 11.48 13.30 -8.88
N VAL A 7 11.44 12.74 -7.66
CA VAL A 7 12.04 11.43 -7.38
C VAL A 7 11.37 10.32 -8.18
N LEU A 8 10.04 10.29 -8.21
CA LEU A 8 9.30 9.26 -8.94
C LEU A 8 9.50 9.34 -10.47
N ASN A 9 10.01 10.45 -10.99
CA ASN A 9 10.41 10.63 -12.39
C ASN A 9 11.92 10.54 -12.62
N PHE A 10 12.71 10.15 -11.62
CA PHE A 10 14.17 10.10 -11.69
C PHE A 10 14.82 11.47 -11.98
N GLU A 11 14.17 12.54 -11.60
CA GLU A 11 14.71 13.89 -11.70
C GLU A 11 15.63 14.19 -10.49
N PRO A 12 16.55 15.17 -10.65
CA PRO A 12 17.36 15.62 -9.52
C PRO A 12 16.53 16.20 -8.39
N VAL A 13 16.91 15.88 -7.15
CA VAL A 13 16.24 16.36 -5.94
C VAL A 13 17.21 16.93 -4.93
N ASP A 14 16.69 17.74 -4.06
CA ASP A 14 17.44 18.28 -2.95
C ASP A 14 17.83 17.19 -1.91
N ARG A 15 16.91 16.27 -1.65
CA ARG A 15 17.08 15.07 -0.85
C ARG A 15 16.01 14.05 -1.23
N LEU A 16 16.22 12.79 -0.89
CA LEU A 16 15.15 11.80 -1.05
C LEU A 16 14.00 12.09 -0.08
N PRO A 17 12.72 11.93 -0.52
CA PRO A 17 11.59 11.96 0.40
C PRO A 17 11.74 10.86 1.44
N ILE A 18 11.46 11.19 2.68
CA ILE A 18 11.52 10.23 3.80
C ILE A 18 10.34 10.41 4.73
N THR A 19 9.77 9.29 5.17
CA THR A 19 8.73 9.23 6.19
C THR A 19 9.24 8.46 7.40
N TYR A 20 8.77 8.83 8.59
CA TYR A 20 9.12 8.15 9.84
C TYR A 20 7.89 7.49 10.44
N SER A 21 8.06 6.28 10.95
CA SER A 21 7.07 5.62 11.80
C SER A 21 7.67 5.34 13.17
N TYR A 22 6.88 5.55 14.22
CA TYR A 22 7.25 5.26 15.60
C TYR A 22 6.00 4.95 16.43
N PRO A 23 6.14 4.24 17.57
CA PRO A 23 5.01 3.96 18.45
C PRO A 23 4.41 5.26 18.99
N VAL A 24 3.08 5.34 19.07
CA VAL A 24 2.40 6.45 19.76
C VAL A 24 2.81 6.43 21.23
N SER A 25 3.29 7.57 21.75
CA SER A 25 3.64 7.67 23.17
C SER A 25 2.41 7.43 24.05
N PRO A 26 2.53 6.68 25.15
CA PRO A 26 1.42 6.53 26.11
C PRO A 26 0.91 7.89 26.66
N ASP A 27 1.78 8.90 26.69
CA ASP A 27 1.44 10.25 27.16
C ASP A 27 0.99 11.18 26.03
N ALA A 28 0.84 10.68 24.79
CA ALA A 28 0.36 11.49 23.69
C ALA A 28 -1.06 11.99 23.97
N ARG A 29 -1.32 13.25 23.65
CA ARG A 29 -2.63 13.88 23.85
C ARG A 29 -3.76 13.16 23.12
N TRP A 30 -3.44 12.57 21.98
CA TRP A 30 -4.38 11.89 21.10
C TRP A 30 -4.02 10.40 21.06
N GLN A 31 -4.89 9.58 21.60
CA GLN A 31 -4.72 8.12 21.61
C GLN A 31 -5.69 7.49 20.61
N PRO A 32 -5.24 6.49 19.83
CA PRO A 32 -6.15 5.77 18.95
C PRO A 32 -7.16 4.99 19.77
N PHE A 33 -8.39 4.91 19.27
CA PHE A 33 -9.38 3.99 19.82
C PHE A 33 -9.00 2.55 19.51
N PRO A 34 -9.33 1.60 20.39
CA PRO A 34 -9.21 0.17 20.12
C PRO A 34 -9.92 -0.25 18.81
N ASN A 35 -9.34 -1.21 18.09
CA ASN A 35 -9.85 -1.65 16.79
C ASN A 35 -11.31 -2.14 16.84
N ARG A 36 -11.75 -2.74 17.94
CA ARG A 36 -13.15 -3.18 18.11
C ARG A 36 -14.20 -2.08 17.91
N TYR A 37 -13.83 -0.80 18.06
CA TYR A 37 -14.73 0.34 17.85
C TYR A 37 -14.65 0.93 16.45
N ILE A 38 -13.56 0.72 15.73
CA ILE A 38 -13.32 1.29 14.40
C ILE A 38 -14.40 0.85 13.42
N TYR A 39 -14.75 -0.45 13.46
CA TYR A 39 -15.67 -1.06 12.51
C TYR A 39 -17.15 -0.90 12.88
N GLN A 40 -17.44 -0.18 13.94
CA GLN A 40 -18.80 0.10 14.43
C GLN A 40 -19.25 1.52 14.12
N ASN A 41 -18.31 2.43 13.87
CA ASN A 41 -18.61 3.85 13.74
C ASN A 41 -17.58 4.54 12.81
N PRO A 42 -18.04 5.11 11.67
CA PRO A 42 -17.16 5.84 10.76
C PRO A 42 -16.39 6.99 11.41
N ALA A 43 -16.96 7.65 12.43
CA ALA A 43 -16.29 8.71 13.15
C ALA A 43 -15.06 8.21 13.94
N VAL A 44 -15.14 7.01 14.50
CA VAL A 44 -14.01 6.39 15.20
C VAL A 44 -12.92 6.00 14.20
N MET A 45 -13.29 5.46 13.06
CA MET A 45 -12.36 5.15 11.99
C MET A 45 -11.67 6.41 11.46
N PHE A 46 -12.46 7.46 11.18
CA PHE A 46 -11.93 8.76 10.76
C PHE A 46 -10.92 9.32 11.77
N TYR A 47 -11.26 9.28 13.04
CA TYR A 47 -10.35 9.72 14.09
C TYR A 47 -9.05 8.91 14.12
N ASN A 48 -9.13 7.59 14.05
CA ASN A 48 -7.93 6.74 14.07
C ASN A 48 -7.06 6.94 12.82
N GLU A 49 -7.65 7.12 11.65
CA GLU A 49 -6.90 7.47 10.42
C GLU A 49 -6.20 8.83 10.58
N LEU A 50 -6.86 9.81 11.18
CA LEU A 50 -6.24 11.09 11.49
C LEU A 50 -5.15 10.98 12.54
N VAL A 51 -5.35 10.21 13.61
CA VAL A 51 -4.33 10.02 14.63
C VAL A 51 -3.11 9.36 14.04
N SER A 52 -3.25 8.30 13.23
CA SER A 52 -2.13 7.67 12.55
C SER A 52 -1.42 8.58 11.56
N ALA A 53 -2.14 9.44 10.85
CA ALA A 53 -1.57 10.41 9.91
C ALA A 53 -1.17 11.71 10.58
N TRP A 54 -1.88 12.15 11.60
CA TRP A 54 -1.87 13.53 12.09
C TRP A 54 -1.29 13.72 13.50
N ASP A 55 -1.38 12.79 14.42
CA ASP A 55 -0.60 12.90 15.67
C ASP A 55 0.87 12.96 15.34
N LEU A 56 1.23 12.25 14.31
CA LEU A 56 2.50 12.41 13.65
C LEU A 56 2.67 13.76 12.93
N HIS A 57 1.62 14.50 12.55
CA HIS A 57 1.73 15.76 11.80
C HIS A 57 1.52 17.03 12.62
N ILE A 58 0.52 17.11 13.49
CA ILE A 58 0.18 18.38 14.16
C ILE A 58 1.05 18.67 15.36
N THR A 59 1.30 17.67 16.20
CA THR A 59 2.02 17.93 17.46
C THR A 59 3.50 17.63 17.37
N ASP A 60 3.87 16.62 16.62
CA ASP A 60 5.21 16.07 16.63
C ASP A 60 5.93 16.19 15.28
N ARG A 61 5.21 16.09 14.16
CA ARG A 61 5.83 16.19 12.82
C ARG A 61 6.11 17.63 12.37
N ALA A 62 5.46 18.61 12.94
CA ALA A 62 5.92 19.98 12.81
C ALA A 62 7.39 20.16 13.28
N LEU A 63 7.86 19.25 14.13
CA LEU A 63 9.24 19.20 14.58
C LEU A 63 10.14 18.36 13.69
N ILE A 64 9.59 17.29 13.05
CA ILE A 64 10.38 16.43 12.16
C ILE A 64 10.44 17.05 10.76
N LEU A 65 9.34 17.61 10.25
CA LEU A 65 9.22 18.15 8.88
C LEU A 65 9.58 17.10 7.80
N ASP A 66 9.12 15.89 8.02
CA ASP A 66 9.26 14.81 7.03
C ASP A 66 8.31 14.98 5.84
N ASP A 67 8.31 14.02 4.93
CA ASP A 67 7.53 14.09 3.69
C ASP A 67 6.24 13.26 3.73
N LEU A 68 5.70 12.93 4.90
CA LEU A 68 4.46 12.15 4.99
C LEU A 68 3.28 12.92 4.41
N PRO A 69 2.59 12.37 3.39
CA PRO A 69 1.35 12.94 2.90
C PRO A 69 0.22 12.70 3.93
N VAL A 70 -0.68 13.69 4.07
CA VAL A 70 -1.86 13.55 4.93
C VAL A 70 -2.95 12.84 4.14
N THR A 71 -3.07 11.55 4.34
CA THR A 71 -4.07 10.71 3.68
C THR A 71 -4.92 9.96 4.69
N ILE A 72 -6.19 9.80 4.38
CA ILE A 72 -7.12 8.95 5.12
C ILE A 72 -7.84 8.02 4.14
N ARG A 73 -8.25 6.86 4.62
CA ARG A 73 -8.97 5.88 3.82
C ARG A 73 -10.03 5.17 4.66
N PRO A 74 -11.09 4.62 4.06
CA PRO A 74 -11.91 3.64 4.73
C PRO A 74 -11.08 2.40 5.05
N ASN A 75 -10.62 2.28 6.29
CA ASN A 75 -9.69 1.22 6.69
C ASN A 75 -10.43 -0.01 7.21
N TRP A 76 -11.07 -0.73 6.31
CA TRP A 76 -11.81 -1.96 6.59
C TRP A 76 -10.94 -3.23 6.50
N GLY A 77 -9.63 -3.09 6.69
CA GLY A 77 -8.66 -4.18 6.55
C GLY A 77 -8.36 -4.53 5.10
N THR A 78 -7.78 -5.71 4.90
CA THR A 78 -7.35 -6.21 3.59
C THR A 78 -8.33 -7.23 2.99
N VAL A 79 -9.55 -7.28 3.51
CA VAL A 79 -10.52 -8.37 3.22
C VAL A 79 -11.66 -7.93 2.29
N THR A 80 -11.58 -6.72 1.73
CA THR A 80 -12.68 -6.14 0.95
C THR A 80 -13.07 -7.01 -0.23
N VAL A 81 -12.12 -7.35 -1.10
CA VAL A 81 -12.40 -8.19 -2.27
C VAL A 81 -12.67 -9.65 -1.86
N ALA A 82 -11.93 -10.14 -0.87
CA ALA A 82 -12.14 -11.48 -0.33
C ALA A 82 -13.56 -11.69 0.23
N SER A 83 -14.16 -10.65 0.82
CA SER A 83 -15.54 -10.70 1.33
C SER A 83 -16.60 -11.00 0.26
N LEU A 84 -16.27 -10.74 -1.01
CA LEU A 84 -17.15 -10.99 -2.15
C LEU A 84 -17.13 -12.46 -2.61
N LEU A 85 -16.16 -13.25 -2.15
CA LEU A 85 -15.95 -14.63 -2.56
C LEU A 85 -16.64 -15.65 -1.66
N GLY A 86 -17.69 -15.22 -0.94
CA GLY A 86 -18.58 -16.13 -0.19
C GLY A 86 -18.18 -16.37 1.27
N ILE A 87 -17.04 -15.85 1.75
CA ILE A 87 -16.65 -15.91 3.15
C ILE A 87 -16.74 -14.53 3.79
N PRO A 88 -17.68 -14.28 4.71
CA PRO A 88 -17.77 -12.99 5.38
C PRO A 88 -16.54 -12.77 6.28
N PRO A 89 -15.98 -11.55 6.28
CA PRO A 89 -14.91 -11.19 7.20
C PRO A 89 -15.39 -11.26 8.67
N GLU A 90 -14.51 -11.73 9.53
CA GLU A 90 -14.72 -11.71 10.98
C GLU A 90 -13.79 -10.70 11.63
N GLN A 91 -14.33 -9.87 12.53
CA GLN A 91 -13.55 -9.00 13.40
C GLN A 91 -13.58 -9.55 14.80
N ARG A 92 -12.42 -9.81 15.38
CA ARG A 92 -12.29 -10.34 16.74
C ARG A 92 -11.47 -9.39 17.60
N ASP A 93 -11.99 -9.10 18.78
CA ASP A 93 -11.32 -8.27 19.78
C ASP A 93 -10.75 -6.97 19.16
N ASP A 94 -9.48 -6.69 19.43
CA ASP A 94 -8.76 -5.54 18.91
C ASP A 94 -7.93 -5.84 17.64
N GLN A 95 -8.25 -6.92 16.93
CA GLN A 95 -7.60 -7.26 15.66
C GLN A 95 -8.30 -6.58 14.48
N THR A 96 -7.57 -6.44 13.36
CA THR A 96 -8.16 -6.07 12.08
C THR A 96 -9.06 -7.21 11.57
N PRO A 97 -10.09 -6.92 10.76
CA PRO A 97 -10.91 -7.95 10.14
C PRO A 97 -10.07 -8.94 9.34
N TRP A 98 -10.46 -10.20 9.43
CA TRP A 98 -9.77 -11.30 8.76
C TRP A 98 -10.78 -12.27 8.14
N ILE A 99 -10.37 -12.97 7.07
CA ILE A 99 -11.13 -14.07 6.51
C ILE A 99 -10.85 -15.33 7.34
N ARG A 100 -11.89 -15.84 7.99
CA ARG A 100 -11.78 -17.13 8.66
C ARG A 100 -12.13 -18.24 7.68
N ARG A 101 -11.10 -18.98 7.27
CA ARG A 101 -11.31 -20.22 6.52
C ARG A 101 -12.15 -21.18 7.39
N ARG A 102 -13.24 -21.69 6.83
CA ARG A 102 -14.06 -22.74 7.44
C ARG A 102 -13.49 -24.10 7.05
N ASP A 103 -13.96 -25.17 7.71
CA ASP A 103 -13.58 -26.53 7.36
C ASP A 103 -14.02 -26.94 5.94
N GLU A 104 -14.98 -26.23 5.37
CA GLU A 104 -15.38 -26.33 3.98
C GLU A 104 -14.50 -25.41 3.12
N ASN A 105 -13.61 -25.99 2.35
CA ASN A 105 -12.74 -25.24 1.45
C ASN A 105 -13.57 -24.71 0.27
N ILE A 106 -13.48 -23.42 -0.01
CA ILE A 106 -13.95 -22.85 -1.26
C ILE A 106 -13.05 -23.35 -2.38
N THR A 107 -13.66 -23.88 -3.42
CA THR A 107 -12.98 -24.47 -4.58
C THR A 107 -12.86 -23.45 -5.72
N LEU A 108 -12.00 -23.75 -6.69
CA LEU A 108 -11.91 -22.97 -7.94
C LEU A 108 -13.24 -22.98 -8.73
N GLU A 109 -14.05 -24.05 -8.59
CA GLU A 109 -15.37 -24.15 -9.19
C GLU A 109 -16.38 -23.20 -8.53
N ASP A 110 -16.37 -23.12 -7.21
CA ASP A 110 -17.21 -22.18 -6.46
C ASP A 110 -16.89 -20.75 -6.88
N ILE A 111 -15.60 -20.39 -6.95
CA ILE A 111 -15.15 -19.06 -7.39
C ILE A 111 -15.59 -18.82 -8.84
N GLY A 112 -15.40 -19.80 -9.72
CA GLY A 112 -15.78 -19.73 -11.13
C GLY A 112 -17.26 -19.46 -11.33
N SER A 113 -18.12 -20.05 -10.50
CA SER A 113 -19.58 -19.96 -10.60
C SER A 113 -20.19 -18.73 -9.94
N LEU A 114 -19.42 -17.97 -9.12
CA LEU A 114 -19.93 -16.79 -8.42
C LEU A 114 -20.46 -15.74 -9.42
N ASP A 115 -21.70 -15.34 -9.20
CA ASP A 115 -22.32 -14.16 -9.83
C ASP A 115 -22.56 -13.13 -8.70
N VAL A 116 -21.85 -12.02 -8.73
CA VAL A 116 -21.74 -11.10 -7.60
C VAL A 116 -22.20 -9.72 -8.03
N ASP A 117 -23.26 -9.19 -7.43
CA ASP A 117 -23.50 -7.75 -7.39
C ASP A 117 -22.78 -7.18 -6.15
N ILE A 118 -21.65 -6.54 -6.35
CA ILE A 118 -20.81 -6.03 -5.25
C ILE A 118 -21.57 -5.06 -4.35
N ARG A 119 -22.60 -4.37 -4.85
CA ARG A 119 -23.38 -3.36 -4.11
C ARG A 119 -24.31 -3.97 -3.07
N GLU A 120 -24.65 -5.24 -3.19
CA GLU A 120 -25.49 -5.95 -2.21
C GLU A 120 -24.72 -6.39 -0.96
N TYR A 121 -23.40 -6.35 -1.00
CA TYR A 121 -22.56 -6.80 0.11
C TYR A 121 -22.46 -5.76 1.20
N ARG A 122 -22.84 -6.15 2.41
CA ARG A 122 -22.79 -5.25 3.58
C ARG A 122 -21.41 -4.63 3.83
N TRP A 123 -20.34 -5.37 3.53
CA TRP A 123 -18.97 -4.88 3.66
C TRP A 123 -18.68 -3.70 2.73
N ILE A 124 -19.14 -3.79 1.49
CA ILE A 124 -19.03 -2.71 0.51
C ILE A 124 -19.88 -1.50 0.94
N GLN A 125 -21.10 -1.73 1.41
CA GLN A 125 -21.98 -0.65 1.92
C GLN A 125 -21.34 0.08 3.10
N ASN A 126 -20.71 -0.64 4.03
CA ASN A 126 -19.99 -0.02 5.16
C ASN A 126 -18.84 0.88 4.69
N ILE A 127 -18.13 0.50 3.64
CA ILE A 127 -17.06 1.31 3.03
C ILE A 127 -17.66 2.59 2.43
N LEU A 128 -18.77 2.49 1.70
CA LEU A 128 -19.46 3.63 1.11
C LEU A 128 -19.99 4.59 2.20
N GLU A 129 -20.64 4.07 3.24
CA GLU A 129 -21.09 4.85 4.41
C GLU A 129 -19.91 5.57 5.08
N THR A 130 -18.72 4.93 5.11
CA THR A 130 -17.50 5.56 5.66
C THR A 130 -17.03 6.71 4.77
N TYR A 131 -17.03 6.54 3.45
CA TYR A 131 -16.70 7.63 2.52
C TYR A 131 -17.67 8.81 2.65
N GLU A 132 -18.97 8.55 2.69
CA GLU A 132 -20.00 9.59 2.86
C GLU A 132 -19.73 10.40 4.13
N TYR A 133 -19.49 9.72 5.25
CA TYR A 133 -19.12 10.39 6.50
C TYR A 133 -17.84 11.23 6.37
N TYR A 134 -16.80 10.72 5.69
CA TYR A 134 -15.55 11.46 5.49
C TYR A 134 -15.80 12.73 4.68
N HIS A 135 -16.62 12.66 3.64
CA HIS A 135 -17.00 13.82 2.83
C HIS A 135 -17.82 14.84 3.62
N GLU A 136 -18.74 14.39 4.46
CA GLU A 136 -19.50 15.30 5.36
C GLU A 136 -18.57 16.09 6.28
N VAL A 137 -17.61 15.41 6.91
CA VAL A 137 -16.63 16.07 7.79
C VAL A 137 -15.74 17.04 7.02
N VAL A 138 -15.23 16.63 5.88
CA VAL A 138 -14.37 17.48 5.05
C VAL A 138 -15.12 18.71 4.54
N ALA A 139 -16.39 18.57 4.16
CA ALA A 139 -17.23 19.68 3.73
C ALA A 139 -17.55 20.65 4.89
N ALA A 140 -17.73 20.12 6.11
CA ALA A 140 -17.97 20.96 7.29
C ALA A 140 -16.72 21.76 7.71
N TYR A 141 -15.52 21.31 7.32
CA TYR A 141 -14.24 21.95 7.65
C TYR A 141 -13.38 22.18 6.39
N PRO A 142 -13.71 23.14 5.51
CA PRO A 142 -13.06 23.30 4.20
C PRO A 142 -11.53 23.44 4.24
N LYS A 143 -10.98 24.21 5.19
CA LYS A 143 -9.53 24.35 5.35
C LYS A 143 -8.82 23.04 5.69
N PHE A 144 -9.49 22.17 6.41
CA PHE A 144 -9.01 20.83 6.70
C PHE A 144 -9.09 19.96 5.43
N GLY A 145 -10.18 20.06 4.68
CA GLY A 145 -10.38 19.37 3.41
C GLY A 145 -9.30 19.66 2.36
N GLU A 146 -8.77 20.89 2.33
CA GLU A 146 -7.65 21.26 1.45
C GLU A 146 -6.33 20.55 1.81
N MET A 147 -6.21 20.02 3.03
CA MET A 147 -4.97 19.42 3.56
C MET A 147 -4.98 17.89 3.55
N VAL A 148 -6.15 17.28 3.42
CA VAL A 148 -6.35 15.84 3.53
C VAL A 148 -6.73 15.25 2.18
N THR A 149 -6.10 14.14 1.82
CA THR A 149 -6.48 13.34 0.66
C THR A 149 -7.22 12.09 1.11
N ILE A 150 -8.44 11.90 0.64
CA ILE A 150 -9.22 10.66 0.80
C ILE A 150 -8.79 9.71 -0.31
N THR A 151 -8.38 8.49 0.05
CA THR A 151 -7.81 7.51 -0.89
C THR A 151 -8.61 6.22 -0.92
N LEU A 152 -8.28 5.32 -1.86
CA LEU A 152 -8.85 3.98 -1.93
C LEU A 152 -8.58 3.20 -0.63
N PRO A 153 -9.51 2.28 -0.23
CA PRO A 153 -9.23 1.29 0.80
C PRO A 153 -8.13 0.32 0.34
N ASP A 154 -7.64 -0.51 1.23
CA ASP A 154 -6.74 -1.60 0.87
C ASP A 154 -7.53 -2.71 0.18
N LEU A 155 -7.27 -2.92 -1.10
CA LEU A 155 -7.96 -3.93 -1.90
C LEU A 155 -7.13 -5.20 -2.10
N GLN A 156 -5.93 -5.28 -1.52
CA GLN A 156 -4.95 -6.35 -1.75
C GLN A 156 -4.55 -6.46 -3.24
N GLY A 157 -4.17 -7.65 -3.66
CA GLY A 157 -4.02 -8.06 -5.04
C GLY A 157 -4.84 -9.33 -5.29
N PRO A 158 -5.06 -9.72 -6.54
CA PRO A 158 -5.84 -10.91 -6.87
C PRO A 158 -5.26 -12.18 -6.23
N PHE A 159 -3.94 -12.31 -6.23
CA PHE A 159 -3.25 -13.51 -5.70
C PHE A 159 -3.37 -13.62 -4.18
N ASP A 160 -3.06 -12.56 -3.44
CA ASP A 160 -3.21 -12.55 -2.00
C ASP A 160 -4.67 -12.70 -1.56
N THR A 161 -5.62 -12.14 -2.33
CA THR A 161 -7.05 -12.32 -2.09
C THR A 161 -7.44 -13.79 -2.23
N LEU A 162 -6.97 -14.47 -3.26
CA LEU A 162 -7.25 -15.89 -3.48
C LEU A 162 -6.58 -16.76 -2.42
N GLU A 163 -5.34 -16.40 -2.00
CA GLU A 163 -4.65 -17.07 -0.89
C GLU A 163 -5.41 -16.92 0.43
N GLN A 164 -5.94 -15.74 0.73
CA GLN A 164 -6.76 -15.55 1.94
C GLN A 164 -7.96 -16.50 2.00
N ILE A 165 -8.55 -16.82 0.86
CA ILE A 165 -9.74 -17.70 0.75
C ILE A 165 -9.34 -19.17 0.74
N MET A 166 -8.40 -19.58 -0.11
CA MET A 166 -8.10 -20.98 -0.39
C MET A 166 -6.95 -21.53 0.47
N GLY A 167 -6.06 -20.65 0.96
CA GLY A 167 -4.89 -21.07 1.75
C GLY A 167 -3.90 -21.92 0.97
N GLU A 168 -3.40 -22.97 1.63
CA GLU A 168 -2.41 -23.87 1.05
C GLU A 168 -2.92 -24.59 -0.19
N GLN A 169 -4.24 -24.79 -0.30
CA GLN A 169 -4.84 -25.44 -1.45
C GLN A 169 -4.56 -24.69 -2.76
N LEU A 170 -4.50 -23.34 -2.69
CA LEU A 170 -4.15 -22.53 -3.86
C LEU A 170 -2.81 -22.95 -4.49
N PHE A 171 -1.79 -23.16 -3.66
CA PHE A 171 -0.44 -23.54 -4.15
C PHE A 171 -0.43 -24.94 -4.76
N ILE A 172 -1.25 -25.85 -4.24
CA ILE A 172 -1.45 -27.20 -4.81
C ILE A 172 -2.12 -27.07 -6.18
N ASP A 173 -3.19 -26.29 -6.28
CA ASP A 173 -3.97 -26.11 -7.50
C ASP A 173 -3.16 -25.35 -8.57
N MET A 174 -2.25 -24.46 -8.19
CA MET A 174 -1.30 -23.84 -9.13
C MET A 174 -0.42 -24.85 -9.86
N VAL A 175 -0.19 -26.02 -9.28
CA VAL A 175 0.57 -27.10 -9.92
C VAL A 175 -0.34 -28.05 -10.68
N LEU A 176 -1.50 -28.37 -10.13
CA LEU A 176 -2.41 -29.39 -10.68
C LEU A 176 -3.37 -28.81 -11.75
N GLU A 177 -3.86 -27.59 -11.54
CA GLU A 177 -4.89 -26.95 -12.38
C GLU A 177 -4.53 -25.49 -12.71
N PRO A 178 -3.32 -25.16 -13.24
CA PRO A 178 -2.81 -23.80 -13.38
C PRO A 178 -3.73 -22.88 -14.19
N GLU A 179 -4.38 -23.38 -15.24
CA GLU A 179 -5.29 -22.57 -16.06
C GLU A 179 -6.56 -22.17 -15.29
N ARG A 180 -7.09 -23.06 -14.44
CA ARG A 180 -8.25 -22.74 -13.60
C ARG A 180 -7.90 -21.72 -12.51
N VAL A 181 -6.69 -21.82 -11.92
CA VAL A 181 -6.20 -20.81 -10.98
C VAL A 181 -6.08 -19.44 -11.68
N LYS A 182 -5.51 -19.42 -12.88
CA LYS A 182 -5.39 -18.19 -13.69
C LYS A 182 -6.74 -17.56 -14.01
N GLU A 183 -7.72 -18.37 -14.39
CA GLU A 183 -9.10 -17.90 -14.64
C GLU A 183 -9.73 -17.31 -13.37
N SER A 184 -9.54 -17.97 -12.22
CA SER A 184 -10.01 -17.49 -10.93
C SER A 184 -9.34 -16.17 -10.52
N LEU A 185 -8.02 -16.04 -10.73
CA LEU A 185 -7.28 -14.79 -10.50
C LEU A 185 -7.80 -13.65 -11.38
N LEU A 186 -8.08 -13.92 -12.66
CA LEU A 186 -8.69 -12.93 -13.56
C LEU A 186 -10.10 -12.53 -13.12
N LYS A 187 -10.88 -13.46 -12.57
CA LYS A 187 -12.19 -13.15 -12.00
C LYS A 187 -12.07 -12.26 -10.77
N VAL A 188 -11.18 -12.58 -9.85
CA VAL A 188 -10.88 -11.73 -8.68
C VAL A 188 -10.41 -10.35 -9.11
N ALA A 189 -9.55 -10.26 -10.13
CA ALA A 189 -9.09 -8.99 -10.68
C ALA A 189 -10.25 -8.13 -11.23
N ARG A 190 -11.24 -8.75 -11.90
CA ARG A 190 -12.45 -8.04 -12.36
C ARG A 190 -13.29 -7.52 -11.20
N LEU A 191 -13.53 -8.33 -10.17
CA LEU A 191 -14.24 -7.89 -8.95
C LEU A 191 -13.51 -6.75 -8.27
N GLN A 192 -12.18 -6.82 -8.19
CA GLN A 192 -11.35 -5.74 -7.66
C GLN A 192 -11.50 -4.47 -8.49
N LYS A 193 -11.53 -4.58 -9.83
CA LYS A 193 -11.77 -3.43 -10.72
C LYS A 193 -13.15 -2.81 -10.48
N GLU A 194 -14.19 -3.61 -10.31
CA GLU A 194 -15.53 -3.12 -9.98
C GLU A 194 -15.54 -2.36 -8.64
N CYS A 195 -14.82 -2.86 -7.62
CA CYS A 195 -14.63 -2.14 -6.36
C CYS A 195 -13.91 -0.80 -6.58
N ILE A 196 -12.85 -0.76 -7.40
CA ILE A 196 -12.13 0.47 -7.72
C ILE A 196 -13.08 1.47 -8.38
N ASP A 197 -13.85 1.06 -9.39
CA ASP A 197 -14.79 1.94 -10.09
C ASP A 197 -15.89 2.48 -9.17
N LEU A 198 -16.32 1.68 -8.20
CA LEU A 198 -17.30 2.09 -7.22
C LEU A 198 -16.73 3.11 -6.22
N PHE A 199 -15.48 2.96 -5.78
CA PHE A 199 -14.87 3.79 -4.75
C PHE A 199 -14.12 5.01 -5.29
N GLN A 200 -13.61 4.95 -6.51
CA GLN A 200 -12.83 6.04 -7.12
C GLN A 200 -13.52 7.41 -7.10
N PRO A 201 -14.86 7.52 -7.32
CA PRO A 201 -15.56 8.80 -7.24
C PRO A 201 -15.51 9.47 -5.86
N TYR A 202 -15.26 8.71 -4.80
CA TYR A 202 -15.12 9.23 -3.43
C TYR A 202 -13.68 9.64 -3.10
N CYS A 203 -12.70 9.26 -3.90
CA CYS A 203 -11.31 9.64 -3.68
C CYS A 203 -11.09 11.11 -4.08
N THR A 204 -10.33 11.85 -3.25
CA THR A 204 -9.98 13.24 -3.55
C THR A 204 -8.59 13.38 -4.19
N GLU A 205 -8.03 12.30 -4.71
CA GLU A 205 -6.77 12.29 -5.45
C GLU A 205 -6.87 13.19 -6.68
N GLN A 206 -5.96 14.17 -6.80
CA GLN A 206 -6.04 15.20 -7.83
C GLN A 206 -4.86 15.22 -8.80
N ILE A 207 -3.93 14.27 -8.67
CA ILE A 207 -2.69 14.29 -9.44
C ILE A 207 -2.72 13.18 -10.49
N PRO A 208 -3.00 13.50 -11.76
CA PRO A 208 -3.05 12.49 -12.81
C PRO A 208 -1.77 11.64 -12.89
N GLY A 209 -1.93 10.31 -12.90
CA GLY A 209 -0.82 9.34 -12.98
C GLY A 209 -0.07 9.11 -11.67
N TYR A 210 -0.59 9.65 -10.56
CA TYR A 210 -0.07 9.40 -9.22
C TYR A 210 -1.23 9.14 -8.26
N SER A 211 -0.97 8.32 -7.26
CA SER A 211 -1.91 8.09 -6.17
C SER A 211 -1.20 8.01 -4.83
N HIS A 212 -1.97 8.09 -3.76
CA HIS A 212 -1.46 7.90 -2.41
C HIS A 212 -2.06 6.62 -1.83
N GLN A 213 -1.20 5.74 -1.35
CA GLN A 213 -1.59 4.56 -0.59
C GLN A 213 -0.57 4.30 0.53
N HIS A 214 -1.01 3.77 1.64
CA HIS A 214 -0.15 3.44 2.78
C HIS A 214 0.78 4.57 3.26
N GLY A 215 0.29 5.81 3.26
CA GLY A 215 1.07 6.96 3.71
C GLY A 215 2.25 7.34 2.80
N THR A 216 2.18 6.98 1.53
CA THR A 216 3.17 7.38 0.52
C THR A 216 2.51 7.74 -0.80
N MET A 217 3.18 8.55 -1.59
CA MET A 217 2.83 8.82 -2.98
C MET A 217 3.54 7.82 -3.88
N LEU A 218 2.81 7.25 -4.82
CA LEU A 218 3.33 6.35 -5.85
C LEU A 218 3.03 6.89 -7.25
N LYS A 219 3.79 6.45 -8.24
CA LYS A 219 3.47 6.64 -9.65
C LYS A 219 2.60 5.47 -10.08
N GLY A 220 1.43 5.79 -10.65
CA GLY A 220 0.36 4.83 -10.96
C GLY A 220 -0.89 5.13 -10.14
N ASN A 221 -1.99 4.49 -10.50
CA ASN A 221 -3.31 4.75 -9.94
C ASN A 221 -3.76 3.67 -8.93
N LEU A 222 -2.99 2.60 -8.78
CA LEU A 222 -3.28 1.48 -7.89
C LEU A 222 -1.99 0.89 -7.33
N LEU A 223 -2.03 0.40 -6.08
CA LEU A 223 -1.01 -0.47 -5.49
C LEU A 223 -1.60 -1.88 -5.35
N ILE A 224 -1.09 -2.82 -6.15
CA ILE A 224 -1.44 -4.23 -6.07
C ILE A 224 -0.52 -4.89 -5.04
N ARG A 225 -1.07 -5.59 -4.07
CA ARG A 225 -0.29 -6.30 -3.04
C ARG A 225 -0.19 -7.78 -3.38
N ASN A 226 1.03 -8.28 -3.41
CA ASN A 226 1.38 -9.66 -3.76
C ASN A 226 2.41 -10.21 -2.76
N ASP A 227 2.05 -10.26 -1.48
CA ASP A 227 2.96 -10.75 -0.43
C ASP A 227 3.23 -12.25 -0.57
N SER A 228 2.25 -13.01 -1.05
CA SER A 228 2.34 -14.47 -1.24
C SER A 228 3.28 -14.90 -2.38
N VAL A 229 3.76 -13.97 -3.21
CA VAL A 229 4.73 -14.25 -4.29
C VAL A 229 6.04 -14.83 -3.75
N VAL A 230 6.40 -14.56 -2.51
CA VAL A 230 7.56 -15.17 -1.84
C VAL A 230 7.52 -16.71 -1.86
N MET A 231 6.35 -17.31 -1.98
CA MET A 231 6.11 -18.76 -1.95
C MET A 231 6.15 -19.45 -3.31
N ILE A 232 6.25 -18.71 -4.40
CA ILE A 232 6.15 -19.27 -5.76
C ILE A 232 7.39 -18.94 -6.61
N SER A 233 7.61 -19.72 -7.67
CA SER A 233 8.70 -19.46 -8.61
C SER A 233 8.42 -18.26 -9.51
N PRO A 234 9.45 -17.61 -10.10
CA PRO A 234 9.27 -16.53 -11.08
C PRO A 234 8.37 -16.95 -12.25
N ARG A 235 8.52 -18.19 -12.72
CA ARG A 235 7.72 -18.72 -13.82
C ARG A 235 6.25 -18.89 -13.43
N MET A 236 5.96 -19.40 -12.23
CA MET A 236 4.56 -19.49 -11.75
C MET A 236 3.94 -18.10 -11.62
N TYR A 237 4.73 -17.12 -11.16
CA TYR A 237 4.26 -15.74 -11.13
C TYR A 237 3.94 -15.24 -12.54
N GLU A 238 4.86 -15.39 -13.49
CA GLU A 238 4.71 -14.94 -14.88
C GLU A 238 3.51 -15.59 -15.60
N ASP A 239 3.41 -16.91 -15.49
CA ASP A 239 2.43 -17.70 -16.26
C ASP A 239 1.01 -17.62 -15.66
N ILE A 240 0.90 -17.53 -14.32
CA ILE A 240 -0.38 -17.72 -13.61
C ILE A 240 -0.87 -16.40 -12.97
N VAL A 241 -0.01 -15.69 -12.22
CA VAL A 241 -0.42 -14.53 -11.41
C VAL A 241 -0.41 -13.22 -12.21
N ALA A 242 0.67 -12.97 -12.94
CA ALA A 242 0.90 -11.74 -13.68
C ALA A 242 -0.23 -11.33 -14.64
N PRO A 243 -0.96 -12.23 -15.29
CA PRO A 243 -2.12 -11.86 -16.12
C PRO A 243 -3.20 -11.06 -15.37
N GLY A 244 -3.46 -11.38 -14.10
CA GLY A 244 -4.40 -10.64 -13.26
C GLY A 244 -3.89 -9.25 -12.88
N ASP A 245 -2.62 -9.14 -12.52
CA ASP A 245 -1.95 -7.87 -12.19
C ASP A 245 -1.90 -6.94 -13.42
N ILE A 246 -1.52 -7.48 -14.59
CA ILE A 246 -1.49 -6.74 -15.86
C ILE A 246 -2.89 -6.25 -16.22
N PHE A 247 -3.92 -7.10 -16.08
CA PHE A 247 -5.30 -6.69 -16.32
C PHE A 247 -5.65 -5.46 -15.47
N LEU A 248 -5.42 -5.51 -14.15
CA LEU A 248 -5.73 -4.39 -13.25
C LEU A 248 -4.96 -3.13 -13.63
N MET A 249 -3.64 -3.24 -13.84
CA MET A 249 -2.81 -2.08 -14.19
C MET A 249 -3.27 -1.43 -15.50
N LYS A 250 -3.67 -2.21 -16.50
CA LYS A 250 -4.23 -1.68 -17.76
C LYS A 250 -5.54 -0.94 -17.54
N GLU A 251 -6.46 -1.55 -16.82
CA GLU A 251 -7.79 -1.00 -16.56
C GLU A 251 -7.77 0.31 -15.76
N VAL A 252 -6.76 0.51 -14.91
CA VAL A 252 -6.62 1.74 -14.11
C VAL A 252 -5.63 2.75 -14.71
N GLY A 253 -4.99 2.44 -15.84
CA GLY A 253 -4.01 3.33 -16.49
C GLY A 253 -2.64 3.35 -15.83
N GLY A 254 -2.21 2.24 -15.25
CA GLY A 254 -0.92 2.03 -14.62
C GLY A 254 -0.99 1.84 -13.11
N GLY A 255 -0.05 1.08 -12.57
CA GLY A 255 -0.05 0.72 -11.16
C GLY A 255 1.33 0.46 -10.59
N ALA A 256 1.35 0.20 -9.29
CA ALA A 256 2.50 -0.26 -8.54
C ALA A 256 2.25 -1.67 -7.99
N ILE A 257 3.32 -2.42 -7.79
CA ILE A 257 3.27 -3.68 -7.05
C ILE A 257 3.96 -3.51 -5.70
N HIS A 258 3.30 -4.00 -4.66
CA HIS A 258 3.87 -4.19 -3.33
C HIS A 258 4.11 -5.68 -3.08
N SER A 259 5.23 -6.01 -2.46
CA SER A 259 5.45 -7.33 -1.90
C SER A 259 6.33 -7.26 -0.65
N CYS A 260 5.95 -8.01 0.36
CA CYS A 260 6.77 -8.28 1.56
C CYS A 260 7.74 -9.45 1.33
N GLY A 261 8.69 -9.61 2.24
CA GLY A 261 9.62 -10.73 2.24
C GLY A 261 10.79 -10.60 1.28
N LYS A 262 11.45 -11.73 1.06
CA LYS A 262 12.59 -11.87 0.15
C LYS A 262 12.10 -12.30 -1.23
N ILE A 263 11.92 -11.33 -2.12
CA ILE A 263 11.35 -11.56 -3.46
C ILE A 263 12.32 -11.33 -4.62
N ASP A 264 13.62 -11.28 -4.34
CA ASP A 264 14.66 -11.08 -5.36
C ASP A 264 14.46 -11.93 -6.62
N HIS A 265 14.00 -13.17 -6.42
CA HIS A 265 13.80 -14.15 -7.48
C HIS A 265 12.74 -13.72 -8.50
N ALA A 266 11.70 -13.00 -8.09
CA ALA A 266 10.58 -12.60 -8.94
C ALA A 266 10.70 -11.18 -9.51
N THR A 267 11.59 -10.34 -8.96
CA THR A 267 11.67 -8.92 -9.33
C THR A 267 11.96 -8.69 -10.80
N ASP A 268 12.75 -9.56 -11.45
CA ASP A 268 13.07 -9.43 -12.86
C ASP A 268 11.84 -9.57 -13.77
N VAL A 269 10.93 -10.48 -13.43
CA VAL A 269 9.66 -10.64 -14.12
C VAL A 269 8.74 -9.44 -13.83
N MET A 270 8.64 -9.03 -12.56
CA MET A 270 7.76 -7.94 -12.15
C MET A 270 8.12 -6.61 -12.83
N PHE A 271 9.40 -6.33 -13.05
CA PHE A 271 9.83 -5.11 -13.77
C PHE A 271 9.51 -5.11 -15.28
N GLU A 272 9.14 -6.26 -15.84
CA GLU A 272 8.75 -6.37 -17.27
C GLU A 272 7.21 -6.32 -17.46
N LEU A 273 6.43 -6.24 -16.40
CA LEU A 273 4.97 -6.25 -16.50
C LEU A 273 4.47 -5.01 -17.23
N GLU A 274 3.50 -5.20 -18.11
CA GLU A 274 2.83 -4.11 -18.80
C GLU A 274 1.99 -3.29 -17.80
N GLY A 275 2.23 -1.99 -17.73
CA GLY A 275 1.52 -1.08 -16.83
C GLY A 275 2.20 -0.84 -15.49
N ILE A 276 3.30 -1.52 -15.17
CA ILE A 276 4.06 -1.24 -13.93
C ILE A 276 4.68 0.15 -13.98
N GLN A 277 4.46 0.97 -12.96
CA GLN A 277 4.94 2.34 -12.89
C GLN A 277 5.72 2.66 -11.63
N SER A 278 5.58 1.88 -10.57
CA SER A 278 6.44 1.92 -9.37
C SER A 278 6.44 0.58 -8.65
N PHE A 279 7.38 0.42 -7.72
CA PHE A 279 7.58 -0.85 -7.02
C PHE A 279 7.82 -0.61 -5.53
N ASP A 280 7.11 -1.32 -4.67
CA ASP A 280 7.17 -1.21 -3.21
C ASP A 280 7.65 -2.51 -2.58
N LEU A 281 8.84 -2.47 -2.01
CA LEU A 281 9.41 -3.58 -1.26
C LEU A 281 9.15 -3.37 0.23
N GLY A 282 8.13 -4.03 0.76
CA GLY A 282 7.73 -3.90 2.16
C GLY A 282 8.84 -4.22 3.17
N GLN A 283 9.77 -5.08 2.77
CA GLN A 283 10.96 -5.47 3.54
C GLN A 283 12.21 -5.39 2.65
N SER A 284 12.53 -4.17 2.20
CA SER A 284 13.64 -3.93 1.25
C SER A 284 14.99 -4.45 1.75
N TYR A 285 15.22 -4.43 3.08
CA TYR A 285 16.45 -4.92 3.71
C TYR A 285 16.70 -6.43 3.57
N LEU A 286 15.70 -7.22 3.14
CA LEU A 286 15.85 -8.66 2.86
C LEU A 286 16.32 -8.94 1.43
N ASN A 287 16.36 -7.93 0.57
CA ASN A 287 16.54 -8.06 -0.87
C ASN A 287 17.87 -7.45 -1.35
N ASP A 288 18.39 -7.92 -2.50
CA ASP A 288 19.54 -7.31 -3.16
C ASP A 288 19.16 -5.97 -3.79
N MET A 289 19.13 -4.92 -2.96
CA MET A 289 18.69 -3.60 -3.36
C MET A 289 19.59 -2.93 -4.40
N ASP A 290 20.86 -3.31 -4.49
CA ASP A 290 21.77 -2.73 -5.48
C ASP A 290 21.48 -3.28 -6.89
N ARG A 291 21.14 -4.58 -6.99
CA ARG A 291 20.66 -5.19 -8.22
C ARG A 291 19.30 -4.63 -8.63
N ILE A 292 18.38 -4.60 -7.69
CA ILE A 292 17.01 -4.13 -7.90
C ILE A 292 17.01 -2.66 -8.34
N TYR A 293 17.77 -1.80 -7.66
CA TYR A 293 17.84 -0.38 -8.02
C TYR A 293 18.46 -0.13 -9.40
N ARG A 294 19.48 -0.89 -9.79
CA ARG A 294 20.05 -0.78 -11.16
C ARG A 294 18.98 -1.04 -12.21
N LYS A 295 18.19 -2.10 -12.06
CA LYS A 295 17.09 -2.42 -12.98
C LYS A 295 15.97 -1.37 -12.92
N ALA A 296 15.55 -0.98 -11.74
CA ALA A 296 14.56 0.07 -11.52
C ALA A 296 14.94 1.38 -12.22
N LYS A 297 16.20 1.79 -12.09
CA LYS A 297 16.75 2.99 -12.76
C LYS A 297 16.77 2.86 -14.28
N GLU A 298 17.16 1.70 -14.79
CA GLU A 298 17.15 1.42 -16.25
C GLU A 298 15.73 1.51 -16.82
N LYS A 299 14.77 0.89 -16.15
CA LYS A 299 13.36 0.86 -16.56
C LYS A 299 12.57 2.12 -16.21
N LYS A 300 13.14 3.04 -15.44
CA LYS A 300 12.45 4.24 -14.92
C LYS A 300 11.23 3.89 -14.05
N ILE A 301 11.32 2.80 -13.28
CA ILE A 301 10.32 2.36 -12.32
C ILE A 301 10.83 2.69 -10.92
N PRO A 302 10.34 3.75 -10.25
CA PRO A 302 10.82 4.15 -8.94
C PRO A 302 10.49 3.12 -7.86
N LEU A 303 11.39 3.03 -6.88
CA LEU A 303 11.22 2.22 -5.68
C LEU A 303 10.64 3.09 -4.57
N ILE A 304 9.52 2.66 -3.99
CA ILE A 304 8.86 3.40 -2.93
C ILE A 304 9.05 2.73 -1.58
N ARG A 305 9.14 3.54 -0.52
CA ARG A 305 9.29 3.13 0.89
C ARG A 305 10.51 2.24 1.17
N VAL A 306 11.62 2.44 0.47
CA VAL A 306 12.87 1.73 0.76
C VAL A 306 13.31 2.04 2.21
N GLN A 307 13.72 1.00 2.92
CA GLN A 307 14.11 1.09 4.33
C GLN A 307 15.63 1.16 4.42
N PRO A 308 16.20 2.35 4.66
CA PRO A 308 17.64 2.52 4.83
C PRO A 308 18.08 2.10 6.22
N ASP A 309 19.35 1.75 6.37
CA ASP A 309 19.98 1.65 7.66
C ASP A 309 20.15 3.04 8.31
N ARG A 310 20.18 3.07 9.64
CA ARG A 310 20.38 4.32 10.41
C ARG A 310 21.67 5.03 9.99
N GLU A 311 22.76 4.29 9.83
CA GLU A 311 24.06 4.82 9.47
C GLU A 311 24.07 5.42 8.06
N GLU A 312 23.33 4.84 7.11
CA GLU A 312 23.18 5.39 5.76
C GLU A 312 22.53 6.77 5.78
N LEU A 313 21.54 6.98 6.65
CA LEU A 313 20.88 8.28 6.82
C LEU A 313 21.81 9.30 7.49
N ILE A 314 22.44 8.95 8.61
CA ILE A 314 23.27 9.84 9.40
C ILE A 314 24.54 10.28 8.65
N SER A 315 25.16 9.36 7.92
CA SER A 315 26.33 9.65 7.08
C SER A 315 25.97 10.36 5.78
N GLY A 316 24.75 10.12 5.27
CA GLY A 316 24.29 10.55 3.96
C GLY A 316 24.74 9.65 2.81
N SER A 317 25.31 8.47 3.09
CA SER A 317 25.72 7.49 2.07
C SER A 317 24.53 6.97 1.27
N ILE A 318 23.31 7.00 1.84
CA ILE A 318 22.07 6.69 1.13
C ILE A 318 21.90 7.49 -0.18
N LEU A 319 22.40 8.74 -0.23
CA LEU A 319 22.32 9.60 -1.42
C LEU A 319 23.36 9.22 -2.49
N GLU A 320 24.41 8.48 -2.11
CA GLU A 320 25.36 7.89 -3.07
C GLU A 320 24.76 6.63 -3.68
N ARG A 321 24.15 5.83 -2.84
CA ARG A 321 23.48 4.60 -3.24
C ARG A 321 22.28 4.87 -4.14
N TYR A 322 21.45 5.84 -3.74
CA TYR A 322 20.21 6.21 -4.45
C TYR A 322 20.17 7.72 -4.70
N PRO A 323 20.77 8.23 -5.79
CA PRO A 323 20.74 9.67 -6.07
C PRO A 323 19.34 10.20 -6.43
N THR A 324 18.43 9.34 -6.93
CA THR A 324 17.03 9.63 -7.28
C THR A 324 16.25 8.33 -7.51
N GLY A 325 14.95 8.40 -7.80
CA GLY A 325 14.12 7.23 -8.10
C GLY A 325 13.73 6.39 -6.87
N VAL A 326 13.96 6.90 -5.65
CA VAL A 326 13.70 6.17 -4.41
C VAL A 326 13.04 7.08 -3.39
N THR A 327 11.94 6.61 -2.76
CA THR A 327 11.41 7.21 -1.53
C THR A 327 11.77 6.34 -0.34
N LEU A 328 11.95 6.95 0.83
CA LEU A 328 12.44 6.27 2.01
C LEU A 328 11.36 6.18 3.10
N THR A 329 11.40 5.11 3.87
CA THR A 329 10.69 5.02 5.14
C THR A 329 11.63 4.52 6.23
N PHE A 330 11.57 5.10 7.41
CA PHE A 330 12.43 4.72 8.53
C PHE A 330 11.60 4.47 9.79
N ARG A 331 11.79 3.30 10.38
CA ARG A 331 11.12 2.94 11.64
C ARG A 331 12.00 3.36 12.81
N SER A 332 11.56 4.36 13.54
CA SER A 332 12.22 4.89 14.73
C SER A 332 11.69 4.20 16.00
N GLN A 333 12.51 4.23 17.06
CA GLN A 333 12.12 3.69 18.36
C GLN A 333 11.15 4.61 19.10
N SER A 334 11.24 5.91 18.83
CA SER A 334 10.41 6.97 19.44
C SER A 334 10.37 8.20 18.53
N ARG A 335 9.51 9.15 18.87
CA ARG A 335 9.47 10.48 18.27
C ARG A 335 10.83 11.18 18.32
N ASP A 336 11.45 11.21 19.48
CA ASP A 336 12.73 11.92 19.69
C ASP A 336 13.85 11.28 18.87
N ASP A 337 13.82 9.96 18.73
CA ASP A 337 14.71 9.23 17.83
C ASP A 337 14.50 9.63 16.37
N ALA A 338 13.23 9.73 15.92
CA ALA A 338 12.90 10.19 14.57
C ALA A 338 13.43 11.62 14.31
N ILE A 339 13.25 12.54 15.26
CA ILE A 339 13.77 13.91 15.18
C ILE A 339 15.30 13.90 15.03
N GLN A 340 16.01 13.16 15.88
CA GLN A 340 17.47 13.09 15.85
C GLN A 340 18.00 12.55 14.52
N VAL A 341 17.39 11.47 14.03
CA VAL A 341 17.77 10.86 12.73
C VAL A 341 17.50 11.83 11.59
N HIS A 342 16.32 12.48 11.58
CA HIS A 342 15.98 13.42 10.53
C HIS A 342 16.92 14.63 10.49
N GLU A 343 17.24 15.21 11.63
CA GLU A 343 18.19 16.31 11.73
C GLU A 343 19.60 15.90 11.28
N ALA A 344 20.04 14.70 11.61
CA ALA A 344 21.32 14.17 11.13
C ALA A 344 21.30 14.00 9.59
N TYR A 345 20.22 13.44 9.04
CA TYR A 345 20.03 13.31 7.60
C TYR A 345 20.06 14.66 6.89
N LYS A 346 19.34 15.66 7.37
CA LYS A 346 19.37 17.02 6.82
C LYS A 346 20.79 17.61 6.80
N ARG A 347 21.53 17.50 7.91
CA ARG A 347 22.92 17.96 7.98
C ARG A 347 23.83 17.20 6.99
N ALA A 348 23.59 15.91 6.77
CA ALA A 348 24.36 15.15 5.79
C ALA A 348 24.08 15.62 4.34
N VAL A 349 22.83 15.90 4.01
CA VAL A 349 22.41 16.49 2.72
C VAL A 349 23.11 17.85 2.50
N GLU A 350 23.07 18.74 3.50
CA GLU A 350 23.68 20.07 3.41
C GLU A 350 25.20 20.01 3.20
N ARG A 351 25.90 19.11 3.91
CA ARG A 351 27.34 18.90 3.73
C ARG A 351 27.71 18.48 2.30
N ARG A 352 26.84 17.68 1.66
CA ARG A 352 27.08 17.23 0.28
C ARG A 352 26.87 18.32 -0.76
N ARG A 353 25.93 19.21 -0.54
CA ARG A 353 25.67 20.35 -1.44
C ARG A 353 26.82 21.37 -1.46
N LYS A 354 27.66 21.38 -0.43
CA LYS A 354 28.80 22.28 -0.31
C LYS A 354 30.11 21.71 -0.87
N LYS A 355 30.11 20.43 -1.23
CA LYS A 355 31.20 19.76 -1.94
C LYS A 355 30.96 19.76 -3.45
#